data_775bb6305c67134f4b440963e6e097c5
#
_entry.id   775bb6305c67134f4b440963e6e097c5
#
_cell.length_a   1.000
_cell.length_b   1.000
_cell.length_c   1.000
_cell.angle_alpha   90.00
_cell.angle_beta   90.00
_cell.angle_gamma   90.00
#
_symmetry.space_group_name_H-M   'P 1'
#
loop_
_entity.id
_entity.type
_entity.pdbx_description
1 polymer ?
#
loop_
_entity_poly.entity_id
_entity_poly.type
_entity_poly.pdbx_seq_one_letter_code
_entity_poly.pdbx_strand_id
1 'polypeptide(L)'
;MEIITLQRKRLYAAATVLVQAGLLAACDRTAEIPTPAPTATAGPTVPQVAAPKGPSRLILAFGDSLYAGYGLDRGQSIPDAIQTRLRQAGVNATIVNAGVSGDTSAAGRQRFVFALDNLPRKPDLVLIGLGGNDVLRQIGPAETRANMTAMLDELKTRNIPAMLTGMMAPPNLGADYTRDFNVIWPDLASRYHATLYPFILDGVIGDTRLMQADRVHPNPDGVAKIAERLAPMVKAALPTLAPSS
;
A
#
# COMPACT_ATOMS: atom_id res chain seq x y z
N MET A 1 -30.91 43.29 42.42
CA MET A 1 -29.71 42.47 42.33
C MET A 1 -29.11 42.47 40.89
N GLU A 2 -29.53 43.40 40.02
CA GLU A 2 -29.10 43.52 38.61
C GLU A 2 -28.14 44.67 38.31
N ILE A 3 -27.98 45.66 39.23
CA ILE A 3 -27.17 46.88 38.98
C ILE A 3 -25.65 46.59 39.15
N ILE A 4 -25.26 45.60 39.92
CA ILE A 4 -23.85 45.34 40.23
C ILE A 4 -23.15 44.54 39.08
N THR A 5 -23.91 43.87 38.23
CA THR A 5 -23.36 43.05 37.13
C THR A 5 -23.00 43.90 35.90
N LEU A 6 -23.59 45.09 35.72
CA LEU A 6 -23.32 45.95 34.57
C LEU A 6 -22.03 46.77 34.73
N GLN A 7 -21.62 47.09 35.93
CA GLN A 7 -20.39 47.89 36.17
C GLN A 7 -19.11 47.06 36.00
N ARG A 8 -19.17 45.78 36.24
CA ARG A 8 -17.99 44.90 36.05
C ARG A 8 -17.65 44.64 34.56
N LYS A 9 -18.63 44.67 33.67
CA LYS A 9 -18.39 44.48 32.20
C LYS A 9 -17.78 45.72 31.52
N ARG A 10 -17.87 46.91 32.10
CA ARG A 10 -17.26 48.14 31.53
C ARG A 10 -15.80 48.34 31.91
N LEU A 11 -15.31 47.72 32.98
CA LEU A 11 -13.91 47.83 33.42
C LEU A 11 -12.96 46.92 32.66
N TYR A 12 -13.46 45.82 32.03
CA TYR A 12 -12.62 44.94 31.23
C TYR A 12 -12.47 45.38 29.77
N ALA A 13 -13.33 46.25 29.27
CA ALA A 13 -13.26 46.77 27.90
C ALA A 13 -12.24 47.92 27.74
N ALA A 14 -11.84 48.60 28.82
CA ALA A 14 -10.87 49.71 28.78
C ALA A 14 -9.41 49.29 28.95
N ALA A 15 -9.16 48.08 29.46
CA ALA A 15 -7.80 47.57 29.68
C ALA A 15 -7.19 46.87 28.44
N THR A 16 -8.00 46.48 27.45
CA THR A 16 -7.54 45.72 26.28
C THR A 16 -7.09 46.59 25.10
N VAL A 17 -7.39 47.87 25.11
CA VAL A 17 -7.06 48.82 24.01
C VAL A 17 -5.69 49.48 24.17
N LEU A 18 -5.10 49.49 25.35
CA LEU A 18 -3.81 50.18 25.62
C LEU A 18 -2.56 49.29 25.46
N VAL A 19 -2.70 48.01 25.20
CA VAL A 19 -1.57 47.09 25.01
C VAL A 19 -1.25 46.86 23.52
N GLN A 20 -2.12 47.26 22.59
CA GLN A 20 -1.91 47.04 21.13
C GLN A 20 -1.24 48.20 20.39
N ALA A 21 -0.91 49.28 21.02
CA ALA A 21 -0.29 50.47 20.36
C ALA A 21 1.25 50.54 20.48
N GLY A 22 1.90 49.55 21.10
CA GLY A 22 3.35 49.57 21.39
C GLY A 22 4.23 48.65 20.56
N LEU A 23 3.71 47.91 19.55
CA LEU A 23 4.44 46.83 18.84
C LEU A 23 4.63 47.06 17.34
N LEU A 24 4.55 48.26 16.84
CA LEU A 24 4.69 48.58 15.41
C LEU A 24 5.96 49.40 15.04
N ALA A 25 7.03 49.32 15.81
CA ALA A 25 8.26 50.01 15.44
C ALA A 25 9.52 49.18 15.75
N ALA A 26 9.68 48.02 15.14
CA ALA A 26 11.00 47.37 14.93
C ALA A 26 10.82 46.09 14.12
N CYS A 27 11.08 46.10 12.83
CA CYS A 27 11.60 44.98 12.06
C CYS A 27 11.70 45.37 10.59
N ASP A 28 12.69 46.20 10.30
CA ASP A 28 13.28 46.17 8.96
C ASP A 28 14.67 45.56 9.11
N ARG A 29 14.69 44.22 9.22
CA ARG A 29 15.84 43.36 8.93
C ARG A 29 15.27 42.20 8.19
N THR A 30 15.41 42.20 6.86
CA THR A 30 15.31 41.06 5.99
C THR A 30 16.39 40.05 6.43
N ALA A 31 16.02 39.17 7.38
CA ALA A 31 16.77 37.93 7.59
C ALA A 31 16.51 37.04 6.38
N GLU A 32 17.51 36.90 5.52
CA GLU A 32 17.53 35.82 4.53
C GLU A 32 17.35 34.51 5.29
N ILE A 33 16.18 33.89 5.11
CA ILE A 33 15.93 32.51 5.53
C ILE A 33 16.81 31.65 4.62
N PRO A 34 17.84 30.95 5.12
CA PRO A 34 18.59 30.04 4.30
C PRO A 34 17.62 28.95 3.83
N THR A 35 17.32 28.94 2.54
CA THR A 35 16.61 27.85 1.88
C THR A 35 17.38 26.57 2.16
N PRO A 36 16.83 25.56 2.86
CA PRO A 36 17.52 24.31 2.99
C PRO A 36 17.60 23.70 1.60
N ALA A 37 18.80 23.59 1.07
CA ALA A 37 19.05 22.83 -0.14
C ALA A 37 18.50 21.41 0.08
N PRO A 38 17.73 20.85 -0.88
CA PRO A 38 17.28 19.48 -0.78
C PRO A 38 18.51 18.56 -0.95
N THR A 39 19.14 18.19 0.15
CA THR A 39 20.09 17.09 0.15
C THR A 39 19.28 15.80 0.09
N ALA A 40 18.70 15.52 -1.08
CA ALA A 40 18.26 14.20 -1.41
C ALA A 40 19.54 13.36 -1.58
N THR A 41 19.99 12.73 -0.52
CA THR A 41 20.96 11.63 -0.61
C THR A 41 20.23 10.53 -1.36
N ALA A 42 20.47 10.42 -2.66
CA ALA A 42 20.01 9.29 -3.45
C ALA A 42 20.71 8.06 -2.90
N GLY A 43 19.98 7.27 -2.10
CA GLY A 43 20.45 5.96 -1.70
C GLY A 43 20.78 5.09 -2.93
N PRO A 44 21.58 4.04 -2.79
CA PRO A 44 21.98 3.18 -3.90
C PRO A 44 20.75 2.68 -4.64
N THR A 45 20.62 3.09 -5.90
CA THR A 45 19.53 2.62 -6.77
C THR A 45 19.87 1.21 -7.22
N VAL A 46 19.03 0.22 -6.87
CA VAL A 46 19.18 -1.14 -7.41
C VAL A 46 19.08 -1.05 -8.94
N PRO A 47 20.02 -1.63 -9.73
CA PRO A 47 19.96 -1.61 -11.18
C PRO A 47 18.64 -2.22 -11.66
N GLN A 48 17.79 -1.42 -12.29
CA GLN A 48 16.55 -1.96 -12.88
C GLN A 48 16.89 -2.69 -14.17
N VAL A 49 16.40 -3.93 -14.29
CA VAL A 49 16.49 -4.68 -15.53
C VAL A 49 15.70 -3.94 -16.61
N ALA A 50 16.35 -3.67 -17.75
CA ALA A 50 15.71 -3.02 -18.88
C ALA A 50 14.48 -3.81 -19.36
N ALA A 51 13.47 -3.10 -19.84
CA ALA A 51 12.28 -3.73 -20.39
C ALA A 51 12.66 -4.49 -21.68
N PRO A 52 12.33 -5.81 -21.80
CA PRO A 52 12.60 -6.57 -23.01
C PRO A 52 11.71 -6.07 -24.16
N LYS A 53 12.11 -6.39 -25.39
CA LYS A 53 11.26 -6.15 -26.57
C LYS A 53 9.98 -6.99 -26.46
N GLY A 54 8.88 -6.45 -26.95
CA GLY A 54 7.58 -7.15 -26.95
C GLY A 54 6.44 -6.27 -26.42
N PRO A 55 5.22 -6.80 -26.44
CA PRO A 55 4.05 -6.07 -26.01
C PRO A 55 4.13 -5.70 -24.52
N SER A 56 3.87 -4.45 -24.24
CA SER A 56 3.94 -3.91 -22.87
C SER A 56 2.81 -4.49 -21.99
N ARG A 57 3.14 -4.87 -20.79
CA ARG A 57 2.21 -5.35 -19.76
C ARG A 57 2.19 -4.36 -18.59
N LEU A 58 1.02 -3.84 -18.28
CA LEU A 58 0.80 -2.97 -17.14
C LEU A 58 0.15 -3.77 -16.02
N ILE A 59 0.78 -3.80 -14.86
CA ILE A 59 0.28 -4.51 -13.68
C ILE A 59 0.15 -3.49 -12.56
N LEU A 60 -0.99 -3.49 -11.86
CA LEU A 60 -1.14 -2.75 -10.62
C LEU A 60 -0.85 -3.69 -9.44
N ALA A 61 0.11 -3.36 -8.61
CA ALA A 61 0.34 -4.01 -7.33
C ALA A 61 -0.27 -3.15 -6.22
N PHE A 62 -1.43 -3.57 -5.72
CA PHE A 62 -2.23 -2.86 -4.74
C PHE A 62 -2.20 -3.59 -3.40
N GLY A 63 -1.67 -2.94 -2.35
CA GLY A 63 -1.46 -3.62 -1.08
C GLY A 63 -1.11 -2.68 0.06
N ASP A 64 -0.58 -3.29 1.12
CA ASP A 64 -0.14 -2.62 2.34
C ASP A 64 1.39 -2.43 2.39
N SER A 65 1.97 -2.47 3.60
CA SER A 65 3.42 -2.32 3.83
C SER A 65 4.28 -3.36 3.13
N LEU A 66 3.77 -4.57 2.91
CA LEU A 66 4.50 -5.64 2.20
C LEU A 66 4.75 -5.24 0.74
N TYR A 67 3.77 -4.61 0.10
CA TYR A 67 3.92 -4.12 -1.26
C TYR A 67 4.64 -2.78 -1.32
N ALA A 68 4.39 -1.88 -0.35
CA ALA A 68 5.10 -0.60 -0.27
C ALA A 68 6.62 -0.76 -0.17
N GLY A 69 7.10 -1.88 0.38
CA GLY A 69 8.52 -2.10 0.66
C GLY A 69 8.96 -1.41 1.95
N TYR A 70 8.13 -1.54 3.01
CA TYR A 70 8.44 -0.93 4.31
C TYR A 70 9.82 -1.34 4.82
N GLY A 71 10.63 -0.35 5.21
CA GLY A 71 11.97 -0.58 5.75
C GLY A 71 13.02 -1.02 4.72
N LEU A 72 12.68 -1.00 3.42
CA LEU A 72 13.57 -1.37 2.32
C LEU A 72 14.00 -0.15 1.51
N ASP A 73 15.14 -0.26 0.84
CA ASP A 73 15.59 0.75 -0.11
C ASP A 73 14.69 0.79 -1.36
N ARG A 74 14.76 1.90 -2.09
CA ARG A 74 14.03 2.06 -3.35
C ARG A 74 14.43 0.96 -4.35
N GLY A 75 13.45 0.30 -4.94
CA GLY A 75 13.65 -0.77 -5.91
C GLY A 75 13.79 -2.17 -5.29
N GLN A 76 13.60 -2.30 -3.97
CA GLN A 76 13.67 -3.57 -3.25
C GLN A 76 12.29 -4.11 -2.80
N SER A 77 11.20 -3.45 -3.16
CA SER A 77 9.86 -3.93 -2.80
C SER A 77 9.50 -5.24 -3.51
N ILE A 78 8.49 -5.95 -3.00
CA ILE A 78 7.97 -7.16 -3.64
C ILE A 78 7.54 -6.87 -5.11
N PRO A 79 6.79 -5.79 -5.42
CA PRO A 79 6.48 -5.42 -6.80
C PRO A 79 7.72 -5.18 -7.68
N ASP A 80 8.76 -4.51 -7.17
CA ASP A 80 10.01 -4.27 -7.91
C ASP A 80 10.71 -5.60 -8.25
N ALA A 81 10.80 -6.49 -7.27
CA ALA A 81 11.44 -7.80 -7.45
C ALA A 81 10.66 -8.68 -8.43
N ILE A 82 9.31 -8.66 -8.39
CA ILE A 82 8.46 -9.36 -9.37
C ILE A 82 8.70 -8.77 -10.77
N GLN A 83 8.71 -7.44 -10.93
CA GLN A 83 8.97 -6.78 -12.22
C GLN A 83 10.31 -7.21 -12.80
N THR A 84 11.35 -7.21 -11.97
CA THR A 84 12.70 -7.63 -12.35
C THR A 84 12.69 -9.06 -12.90
N ARG A 85 12.06 -10.00 -12.19
CA ARG A 85 11.98 -11.40 -12.62
C ARG A 85 11.12 -11.60 -13.87
N LEU A 86 10.01 -10.87 -14.00
CA LEU A 86 9.19 -10.89 -15.22
C LEU A 86 10.00 -10.43 -16.45
N ARG A 87 10.77 -9.34 -16.31
CA ARG A 87 11.63 -8.84 -17.37
C ARG A 87 12.74 -9.81 -17.72
N GLN A 88 13.37 -10.45 -16.74
CA GLN A 88 14.35 -11.54 -16.96
C GLN A 88 13.73 -12.73 -17.69
N ALA A 89 12.44 -12.99 -17.45
CA ALA A 89 11.67 -14.05 -18.14
C ALA A 89 11.08 -13.59 -19.49
N GLY A 90 11.53 -12.46 -20.06
CA GLY A 90 11.15 -11.95 -21.36
C GLY A 90 9.79 -11.26 -21.42
N VAL A 91 9.17 -10.93 -20.26
CA VAL A 91 7.91 -10.18 -20.22
C VAL A 91 8.20 -8.69 -20.09
N ASN A 92 7.74 -7.88 -21.04
CA ASN A 92 7.85 -6.40 -20.98
C ASN A 92 6.85 -5.85 -19.94
N ALA A 93 7.12 -6.14 -18.67
CA ALA A 93 6.25 -5.75 -17.57
C ALA A 93 6.65 -4.38 -16.98
N THR A 94 5.62 -3.58 -16.68
CA THR A 94 5.69 -2.41 -15.81
C THR A 94 4.72 -2.65 -14.65
N ILE A 95 5.22 -2.64 -13.42
CA ILE A 95 4.39 -2.79 -12.23
C ILE A 95 4.28 -1.42 -11.55
N VAL A 96 3.08 -0.89 -11.48
CA VAL A 96 2.78 0.29 -10.67
C VAL A 96 2.56 -0.18 -9.24
N ASN A 97 3.46 0.23 -8.35
CA ASN A 97 3.34 -0.07 -6.93
C ASN A 97 2.43 0.94 -6.26
N ALA A 98 1.27 0.47 -5.80
CA ALA A 98 0.27 1.21 -5.04
C ALA A 98 0.12 0.62 -3.61
N GLY A 99 1.20 0.11 -3.04
CA GLY A 99 1.26 -0.29 -1.64
C GLY A 99 1.28 0.94 -0.72
N VAL A 100 0.51 0.90 0.37
CA VAL A 100 0.49 1.94 1.41
C VAL A 100 0.63 1.29 2.77
N SER A 101 1.72 1.63 3.49
CA SER A 101 2.00 1.04 4.80
C SER A 101 0.88 1.37 5.79
N GLY A 102 0.43 0.35 6.52
CA GLY A 102 -0.64 0.46 7.51
C GLY A 102 -2.05 0.31 6.96
N ASP A 103 -2.25 0.17 5.65
CA ASP A 103 -3.57 -0.04 5.07
C ASP A 103 -4.22 -1.34 5.56
N THR A 104 -5.42 -1.21 6.06
CA THR A 104 -6.36 -2.31 6.24
C THR A 104 -7.12 -2.56 4.94
N SER A 105 -7.88 -3.64 4.87
CA SER A 105 -8.79 -3.87 3.74
C SER A 105 -9.76 -2.71 3.53
N ALA A 106 -10.25 -2.07 4.60
CA ALA A 106 -11.13 -0.91 4.55
C ALA A 106 -10.43 0.33 3.97
N ALA A 107 -9.21 0.65 4.42
CA ALA A 107 -8.43 1.77 3.89
C ALA A 107 -8.08 1.55 2.41
N GLY A 108 -7.66 0.34 2.05
CA GLY A 108 -7.42 -0.04 0.67
C GLY A 108 -8.66 0.15 -0.21
N ARG A 109 -9.83 -0.34 0.23
CA ARG A 109 -11.10 -0.18 -0.50
C ARG A 109 -11.41 1.28 -0.80
N GLN A 110 -11.18 2.20 0.14
CA GLN A 110 -11.48 3.63 -0.04
C GLN A 110 -10.69 4.28 -1.17
N ARG A 111 -9.44 3.83 -1.42
CA ARG A 111 -8.57 4.40 -2.44
C ARG A 111 -8.46 3.54 -3.71
N PHE A 112 -9.13 2.37 -3.77
CA PHE A 112 -8.93 1.41 -4.85
C PHE A 112 -9.32 1.95 -6.22
N VAL A 113 -10.51 2.55 -6.32
CA VAL A 113 -11.00 3.15 -7.56
C VAL A 113 -10.06 4.27 -8.02
N PHE A 114 -9.65 5.14 -7.11
CA PHE A 114 -8.68 6.20 -7.41
C PHE A 114 -7.36 5.63 -7.95
N ALA A 115 -6.84 4.56 -7.36
CA ALA A 115 -5.61 3.92 -7.83
C ALA A 115 -5.76 3.36 -9.26
N LEU A 116 -6.92 2.78 -9.59
CA LEU A 116 -7.21 2.27 -10.94
C LEU A 116 -7.35 3.39 -11.97
N ASP A 117 -8.04 4.47 -11.61
CA ASP A 117 -8.35 5.59 -12.51
C ASP A 117 -7.13 6.45 -12.84
N ASN A 118 -6.11 6.44 -11.98
CA ASN A 118 -4.86 7.18 -12.19
C ASN A 118 -3.78 6.37 -12.94
N LEU A 119 -4.08 5.18 -13.42
CA LEU A 119 -3.17 4.44 -14.29
C LEU A 119 -3.16 5.04 -15.71
N PRO A 120 -2.04 4.96 -16.43
CA PRO A 120 -1.95 5.49 -17.81
C PRO A 120 -2.85 4.77 -18.81
N ARG A 121 -3.28 3.56 -18.48
CA ARG A 121 -4.25 2.75 -19.23
C ARG A 121 -4.83 1.67 -18.30
N LYS A 122 -5.86 0.97 -18.79
CA LYS A 122 -6.40 -0.21 -18.11
C LYS A 122 -5.26 -1.24 -17.85
N PRO A 123 -5.06 -1.72 -16.61
CA PRO A 123 -4.04 -2.71 -16.31
C PRO A 123 -4.40 -4.08 -16.89
N ASP A 124 -3.38 -4.84 -17.27
CA ASP A 124 -3.54 -6.23 -17.73
C ASP A 124 -3.83 -7.19 -16.58
N LEU A 125 -3.41 -6.83 -15.36
CA LEU A 125 -3.60 -7.62 -14.13
C LEU A 125 -3.54 -6.70 -12.91
N VAL A 126 -4.32 -7.00 -11.90
CA VAL A 126 -4.19 -6.38 -10.56
C VAL A 126 -3.82 -7.42 -9.53
N LEU A 127 -2.70 -7.20 -8.83
CA LEU A 127 -2.32 -7.96 -7.65
C LEU A 127 -2.92 -7.27 -6.43
N ILE A 128 -3.66 -7.99 -5.59
CA ILE A 128 -4.20 -7.45 -4.32
C ILE A 128 -3.58 -8.20 -3.15
N GLY A 129 -2.82 -7.47 -2.33
CA GLY A 129 -2.15 -7.97 -1.13
C GLY A 129 -2.49 -7.10 0.08
N LEU A 130 -3.64 -7.38 0.69
CA LEU A 130 -4.15 -6.71 1.89
C LEU A 130 -4.53 -7.76 2.95
N GLY A 131 -4.93 -7.31 4.14
CA GLY A 131 -5.40 -8.17 5.22
C GLY A 131 -4.38 -8.39 6.33
N GLY A 132 -3.12 -8.08 6.12
CA GLY A 132 -2.11 -8.14 7.17
C GLY A 132 -2.44 -7.23 8.35
N ASN A 133 -2.79 -5.98 8.07
CA ASN A 133 -3.20 -5.03 9.11
C ASN A 133 -4.55 -5.36 9.73
N ASP A 134 -5.44 -6.03 9.00
CA ASP A 134 -6.71 -6.51 9.55
C ASP A 134 -6.45 -7.56 10.65
N VAL A 135 -5.56 -8.52 10.39
CA VAL A 135 -5.13 -9.51 11.39
C VAL A 135 -4.46 -8.83 12.58
N LEU A 136 -3.50 -7.93 12.34
CA LEU A 136 -2.76 -7.25 13.41
C LEU A 136 -3.68 -6.42 14.31
N ARG A 137 -4.75 -5.87 13.76
CA ARG A 137 -5.75 -5.05 14.48
C ARG A 137 -6.99 -5.86 14.90
N GLN A 138 -7.01 -7.16 14.64
CA GLN A 138 -8.12 -8.07 14.95
C GLN A 138 -9.47 -7.58 14.40
N ILE A 139 -9.44 -7.00 13.18
CA ILE A 139 -10.67 -6.62 12.46
C ILE A 139 -11.43 -7.89 12.12
N GLY A 140 -12.77 -7.85 12.28
CA GLY A 140 -13.61 -9.02 12.06
C GLY A 140 -13.47 -9.60 10.65
N PRO A 141 -13.32 -10.93 10.48
CA PRO A 141 -13.13 -11.55 9.15
C PRO A 141 -14.24 -11.22 8.16
N ALA A 142 -15.46 -11.01 8.62
CA ALA A 142 -16.60 -10.62 7.78
C ALA A 142 -16.40 -9.24 7.16
N GLU A 143 -15.80 -8.28 7.88
CA GLU A 143 -15.50 -6.95 7.37
C GLU A 143 -14.37 -7.01 6.34
N THR A 144 -13.27 -7.72 6.63
CA THR A 144 -12.19 -7.96 5.68
C THR A 144 -12.72 -8.57 4.38
N ARG A 145 -13.57 -9.61 4.49
CA ARG A 145 -14.23 -10.25 3.34
C ARG A 145 -15.07 -9.26 2.53
N ALA A 146 -15.89 -8.44 3.19
CA ALA A 146 -16.74 -7.46 2.52
C ALA A 146 -15.92 -6.42 1.74
N ASN A 147 -14.84 -5.92 2.32
CA ASN A 147 -13.95 -4.95 1.66
C ASN A 147 -13.22 -5.57 0.45
N MET A 148 -12.68 -6.79 0.60
CA MET A 148 -12.05 -7.51 -0.51
C MET A 148 -13.04 -7.84 -1.62
N THR A 149 -14.27 -8.23 -1.27
CA THR A 149 -15.36 -8.46 -2.22
C THR A 149 -15.64 -7.22 -3.04
N ALA A 150 -15.77 -6.05 -2.40
CA ALA A 150 -16.06 -4.80 -3.10
C ALA A 150 -14.96 -4.42 -4.12
N MET A 151 -13.68 -4.65 -3.79
CA MET A 151 -12.58 -4.41 -4.73
C MET A 151 -12.61 -5.40 -5.91
N LEU A 152 -12.93 -6.65 -5.66
CA LEU A 152 -13.06 -7.67 -6.72
C LEU A 152 -14.28 -7.43 -7.61
N ASP A 153 -15.40 -6.96 -7.06
CA ASP A 153 -16.58 -6.53 -7.83
C ASP A 153 -16.24 -5.38 -8.78
N GLU A 154 -15.44 -4.41 -8.33
CA GLU A 154 -14.96 -3.32 -9.17
C GLU A 154 -14.09 -3.82 -10.33
N LEU A 155 -13.15 -4.75 -10.05
CA LEU A 155 -12.34 -5.36 -11.11
C LEU A 155 -13.19 -6.15 -12.10
N LYS A 156 -14.16 -6.90 -11.61
CA LYS A 156 -15.11 -7.65 -12.45
C LYS A 156 -15.90 -6.71 -13.36
N THR A 157 -16.42 -5.60 -12.82
CA THR A 157 -17.16 -4.58 -13.59
C THR A 157 -16.30 -4.00 -14.71
N ARG A 158 -15.00 -3.78 -14.43
CA ARG A 158 -14.03 -3.26 -15.42
C ARG A 158 -13.46 -4.34 -16.34
N ASN A 159 -13.80 -5.62 -16.14
CA ASN A 159 -13.19 -6.75 -16.84
C ASN A 159 -11.66 -6.74 -16.71
N ILE A 160 -11.16 -6.61 -15.49
CA ILE A 160 -9.73 -6.65 -15.16
C ILE A 160 -9.43 -7.93 -14.38
N PRO A 161 -8.50 -8.78 -14.84
CA PRO A 161 -8.09 -9.97 -14.09
C PRO A 161 -7.47 -9.60 -12.73
N ALA A 162 -7.74 -10.44 -11.73
CA ALA A 162 -7.18 -10.30 -10.40
C ALA A 162 -6.27 -11.47 -10.03
N MET A 163 -5.23 -11.19 -9.24
CA MET A 163 -4.48 -12.18 -8.49
C MET A 163 -4.47 -11.75 -7.02
N LEU A 164 -4.84 -12.67 -6.13
CA LEU A 164 -4.80 -12.45 -4.70
C LEU A 164 -3.50 -13.02 -4.12
N THR A 165 -2.82 -12.23 -3.30
CA THR A 165 -1.78 -12.73 -2.41
C THR A 165 -2.37 -12.78 -1.00
N GLY A 166 -2.72 -13.99 -0.58
CA GLY A 166 -3.45 -14.23 0.65
C GLY A 166 -2.63 -13.93 1.91
N MET A 167 -3.35 -13.78 3.00
CA MET A 167 -2.81 -13.62 4.35
C MET A 167 -3.39 -14.70 5.25
N MET A 168 -2.65 -15.10 6.28
CA MET A 168 -3.11 -16.07 7.26
C MET A 168 -3.14 -15.46 8.66
N ALA A 169 -4.22 -15.71 9.37
CA ALA A 169 -4.31 -15.40 10.79
C ALA A 169 -3.59 -16.48 11.60
N PRO A 170 -2.76 -16.08 12.58
CA PRO A 170 -2.06 -17.03 13.44
C PRO A 170 -3.04 -17.70 14.44
N PRO A 171 -2.76 -18.95 14.88
CA PRO A 171 -3.67 -19.73 15.72
C PRO A 171 -4.01 -19.11 17.09
N ASN A 172 -3.13 -18.25 17.60
CA ASN A 172 -3.31 -17.57 18.89
C ASN A 172 -4.45 -16.54 18.91
N LEU A 173 -5.05 -16.20 17.76
CA LEU A 173 -6.25 -15.35 17.68
C LEU A 173 -7.56 -16.11 17.94
N GLY A 174 -7.47 -17.41 18.22
CA GLY A 174 -8.62 -18.27 18.46
C GLY A 174 -9.09 -19.01 17.19
N ALA A 175 -9.66 -20.20 17.42
CA ALA A 175 -10.02 -21.12 16.33
C ALA A 175 -11.03 -20.53 15.36
N ASP A 176 -12.06 -19.85 15.87
CA ASP A 176 -13.12 -19.27 15.04
C ASP A 176 -12.59 -18.12 14.17
N TYR A 177 -11.85 -17.18 14.75
CA TYR A 177 -11.25 -16.08 13.99
C TYR A 177 -10.33 -16.62 12.90
N THR A 178 -9.42 -17.53 13.26
CA THR A 178 -8.44 -18.11 12.34
C THR A 178 -9.11 -18.85 11.17
N ARG A 179 -10.13 -19.68 11.47
CA ARG A 179 -10.92 -20.39 10.44
C ARG A 179 -11.58 -19.38 9.49
N ASP A 180 -12.32 -18.42 10.06
CA ASP A 180 -13.16 -17.49 9.29
C ASP A 180 -12.32 -16.50 8.46
N PHE A 181 -11.13 -16.14 8.97
CA PHE A 181 -10.19 -15.29 8.24
C PHE A 181 -9.49 -16.06 7.12
N ASN A 182 -8.96 -17.24 7.40
CA ASN A 182 -8.14 -17.97 6.44
C ASN A 182 -8.93 -18.48 5.22
N VAL A 183 -10.23 -18.68 5.36
CA VAL A 183 -11.10 -19.10 4.25
C VAL A 183 -11.48 -17.96 3.30
N ILE A 184 -11.21 -16.69 3.65
CA ILE A 184 -11.55 -15.53 2.80
C ILE A 184 -10.89 -15.65 1.43
N TRP A 185 -9.60 -15.94 1.39
CA TRP A 185 -8.80 -15.90 0.17
C TRP A 185 -9.17 -16.99 -0.83
N PRO A 186 -9.24 -18.28 -0.45
CA PRO A 186 -9.65 -19.32 -1.37
C PRO A 186 -11.10 -19.16 -1.85
N ASP A 187 -12.02 -18.72 -0.99
CA ASP A 187 -13.41 -18.49 -1.38
C ASP A 187 -13.53 -17.36 -2.43
N LEU A 188 -12.85 -16.24 -2.18
CA LEU A 188 -12.89 -15.11 -3.11
C LEU A 188 -12.18 -15.45 -4.42
N ALA A 189 -11.03 -16.12 -4.37
CA ALA A 189 -10.34 -16.56 -5.58
C ALA A 189 -11.23 -17.47 -6.43
N SER A 190 -11.91 -18.43 -5.82
CA SER A 190 -12.85 -19.31 -6.51
C SER A 190 -14.03 -18.53 -7.12
N ARG A 191 -14.67 -17.67 -6.32
CA ARG A 191 -15.84 -16.88 -6.74
C ARG A 191 -15.57 -15.93 -7.90
N TYR A 192 -14.38 -15.32 -7.93
CA TYR A 192 -14.00 -14.32 -8.93
C TYR A 192 -13.09 -14.87 -10.02
N HIS A 193 -12.80 -16.18 -10.02
CA HIS A 193 -11.83 -16.82 -10.92
C HIS A 193 -10.46 -16.13 -10.89
N ALA A 194 -10.08 -15.63 -9.71
CA ALA A 194 -8.80 -14.98 -9.51
C ALA A 194 -7.69 -16.00 -9.22
N THR A 195 -6.50 -15.73 -9.72
CA THR A 195 -5.32 -16.50 -9.31
C THR A 195 -5.05 -16.26 -7.83
N LEU A 196 -4.72 -17.30 -7.07
CA LEU A 196 -4.41 -17.20 -5.66
C LEU A 196 -3.00 -17.68 -5.35
N TYR A 197 -2.21 -16.82 -4.69
CA TYR A 197 -1.06 -17.25 -3.91
C TYR A 197 -1.50 -17.30 -2.43
N PRO A 198 -1.62 -18.48 -1.82
CA PRO A 198 -2.39 -18.64 -0.57
C PRO A 198 -1.87 -17.83 0.61
N PHE A 199 -0.54 -17.68 0.73
CA PHE A 199 0.08 -16.93 1.82
C PHE A 199 1.34 -16.19 1.36
N ILE A 200 1.28 -14.87 1.35
CA ILE A 200 2.37 -14.01 0.81
C ILE A 200 3.72 -14.24 1.50
N LEU A 201 3.73 -14.59 2.78
CA LEU A 201 4.94 -14.82 3.58
C LEU A 201 5.31 -16.30 3.68
N ASP A 202 4.74 -17.19 2.86
CA ASP A 202 5.06 -18.62 2.89
C ASP A 202 6.55 -18.87 2.65
N GLY A 203 7.15 -19.66 3.57
CA GLY A 203 8.57 -19.99 3.57
C GLY A 203 9.52 -18.82 3.88
N VAL A 204 8.97 -17.68 4.34
CA VAL A 204 9.75 -16.50 4.74
C VAL A 204 9.49 -16.16 6.20
N ILE A 205 8.22 -16.12 6.61
CA ILE A 205 7.87 -15.85 8.01
C ILE A 205 8.50 -16.89 8.94
N GLY A 206 9.03 -16.41 10.07
CA GLY A 206 9.68 -17.28 11.05
C GLY A 206 11.18 -17.56 10.79
N ASP A 207 11.70 -17.30 9.59
CA ASP A 207 13.14 -17.34 9.30
C ASP A 207 13.75 -15.94 9.52
N THR A 208 14.47 -15.77 10.63
CA THR A 208 15.07 -14.47 10.99
C THR A 208 16.09 -13.95 9.97
N ARG A 209 16.62 -14.81 9.10
CA ARG A 209 17.53 -14.42 8.02
C ARG A 209 16.80 -13.77 6.85
N LEU A 210 15.47 -13.97 6.75
CA LEU A 210 14.60 -13.49 5.66
C LEU A 210 13.68 -12.36 6.12
N MET A 211 13.66 -12.07 7.42
CA MET A 211 12.80 -11.03 8.01
C MET A 211 13.62 -9.86 8.54
N GLN A 212 13.01 -8.68 8.56
CA GLN A 212 13.56 -7.52 9.25
C GLN A 212 13.53 -7.74 10.78
N ALA A 213 14.15 -6.82 11.53
CA ALA A 213 14.22 -6.91 13.00
C ALA A 213 12.81 -6.91 13.67
N ASP A 214 11.82 -6.35 13.03
CA ASP A 214 10.42 -6.31 13.49
C ASP A 214 9.70 -7.67 13.39
N ARG A 215 10.26 -8.64 12.65
CA ARG A 215 9.72 -9.99 12.41
C ARG A 215 8.34 -9.99 11.73
N VAL A 216 7.95 -8.89 11.14
CA VAL A 216 6.68 -8.70 10.39
C VAL A 216 6.96 -8.55 8.90
N HIS A 217 7.99 -7.78 8.56
CA HIS A 217 8.31 -7.46 7.18
C HIS A 217 9.51 -8.27 6.68
N PRO A 218 9.50 -8.75 5.42
CA PRO A 218 10.64 -9.42 4.82
C PRO A 218 11.78 -8.42 4.61
N ASN A 219 13.01 -8.89 4.75
CA ASN A 219 14.20 -8.17 4.30
C ASN A 219 14.44 -8.41 2.78
N PRO A 220 15.48 -7.84 2.16
CA PRO A 220 15.72 -8.02 0.72
C PRO A 220 15.78 -9.49 0.27
N ASP A 221 16.38 -10.38 1.07
CA ASP A 221 16.45 -11.82 0.75
C ASP A 221 15.08 -12.49 0.85
N GLY A 222 14.27 -12.10 1.84
CA GLY A 222 12.88 -12.55 1.96
C GLY A 222 12.04 -12.07 0.78
N VAL A 223 12.18 -10.83 0.36
CA VAL A 223 11.52 -10.29 -0.85
C VAL A 223 11.95 -11.06 -2.09
N ALA A 224 13.24 -11.33 -2.26
CA ALA A 224 13.74 -12.11 -3.40
C ALA A 224 13.11 -13.51 -3.46
N LYS A 225 12.96 -14.17 -2.30
CA LYS A 225 12.34 -15.50 -2.17
C LYS A 225 10.83 -15.47 -2.46
N ILE A 226 10.12 -14.44 -2.00
CA ILE A 226 8.70 -14.23 -2.33
C ILE A 226 8.54 -14.04 -3.84
N ALA A 227 9.32 -13.14 -4.44
CA ALA A 227 9.25 -12.83 -5.86
C ALA A 227 9.62 -14.03 -6.75
N GLU A 228 10.51 -14.91 -6.31
CA GLU A 228 10.85 -16.16 -7.01
C GLU A 228 9.63 -17.06 -7.21
N ARG A 229 8.77 -17.14 -6.20
CA ARG A 229 7.56 -17.95 -6.25
C ARG A 229 6.42 -17.25 -6.96
N LEU A 230 6.29 -15.93 -6.76
CA LEU A 230 5.17 -15.15 -7.31
C LEU A 230 5.33 -14.84 -8.80
N ALA A 231 6.53 -14.51 -9.29
CA ALA A 231 6.71 -14.05 -10.66
C ALA A 231 6.23 -15.07 -11.73
N PRO A 232 6.46 -16.38 -11.61
CA PRO A 232 5.89 -17.35 -12.54
C PRO A 232 4.35 -17.36 -12.53
N MET A 233 3.73 -17.23 -11.37
CA MET A 233 2.28 -17.19 -11.24
C MET A 233 1.70 -15.90 -11.82
N VAL A 234 2.34 -14.77 -11.57
CA VAL A 234 1.97 -13.47 -12.18
C VAL A 234 2.07 -13.56 -13.71
N LYS A 235 3.14 -14.16 -14.25
CA LYS A 235 3.29 -14.39 -15.69
C LYS A 235 2.14 -15.23 -16.25
N ALA A 236 1.76 -16.31 -15.57
CA ALA A 236 0.69 -17.20 -15.98
C ALA A 236 -0.71 -16.54 -15.87
N ALA A 237 -0.90 -15.62 -14.92
CA ALA A 237 -2.15 -14.89 -14.73
C ALA A 237 -2.37 -13.75 -15.74
N LEU A 238 -1.34 -13.34 -16.48
CA LEU A 238 -1.47 -12.33 -17.53
C LEU A 238 -2.31 -12.86 -18.69
N PRO A 239 -3.29 -12.09 -19.20
CA PRO A 239 -4.09 -12.50 -20.34
C PRO A 239 -3.23 -12.80 -21.58
N THR A 240 -3.62 -13.79 -22.36
CA THR A 240 -3.04 -13.98 -23.68
C THR A 240 -3.34 -12.74 -24.54
N LEU A 241 -2.34 -12.19 -25.19
CA LEU A 241 -2.58 -11.09 -26.12
C LEU A 241 -3.26 -11.65 -27.36
N ALA A 242 -4.31 -10.94 -27.82
CA ALA A 242 -4.80 -11.19 -29.16
C ALA A 242 -3.66 -10.94 -30.17
N PRO A 243 -3.53 -11.77 -31.22
CA PRO A 243 -2.57 -11.49 -32.27
C PRO A 243 -2.84 -10.08 -32.82
N SER A 244 -1.78 -9.27 -32.94
CA SER A 244 -1.86 -7.97 -33.61
C SER A 244 -2.30 -8.20 -35.06
N SER A 245 -3.51 -7.75 -35.38
CA SER A 245 -4.04 -7.70 -36.76
C SER A 245 -3.21 -6.75 -37.61
#